data_d01b7d8c0e93c8f1cf833fd2ecba2d98
#
_entry.id   d01b7d8c0e93c8f1cf833fd2ecba2d98
#
_cell.length_a   1.000
_cell.length_b   1.000
_cell.length_c   1.000
_cell.angle_alpha   90.00
_cell.angle_beta   90.00
_cell.angle_gamma   90.00
#
_symmetry.space_group_name_H-M   'P 1'
#
loop_
_entity.id
_entity.type
_entity.pdbx_description
1 polymer ?
#
loop_
_entity_poly.entity_id
_entity_poly.type
_entity_poly.pdbx_seq_one_letter_code
_entity_poly.pdbx_strand_id
1 'polypeptide(L)'
;MNISRIIICVAACLAVLTSCRKEDVIEKPTVTPVEPSGPADDPSRAVVGFYLLNEGNMGSNKATLDFYDAASGTYTRNIYGAANPSVAKELGDVGNDLAIYGSRLYALINCSNKIEIMDAATCRRMGQVNIPNCRFMAFDGPFLYVTSYAGPVVIDPDYKQLGYVAKVDTATMEVVATVTVGFQPDGIAVSGRRLYVANSGGYMAPHYERTMSVIDIPEFRVVDTVDIGLNLGLVLADNCGQIWVASRGNLYDVGPRLYCYDIAAREIVADLEISVGDMWLDDDLIYIVGNEWSNVTMKNTVSYAVVDVRSRKKVSDSFITDGTETRISKPYGVAVDPVSKDIYVTDGRNYVNPGDIYCYSPDGTLRWTTPTGDIPAHIAFLLR
;
A
#
# COMPACT_ATOMS: atom_id res chain seq x y z
N MET A 1 35.19 29.48 -40.45
CA MET A 1 34.72 28.91 -39.18
C MET A 1 35.94 28.36 -38.44
N ASN A 2 36.32 28.94 -37.33
CA ASN A 2 37.64 28.67 -36.72
C ASN A 2 37.68 27.28 -36.06
N ILE A 3 38.67 26.47 -36.40
CA ILE A 3 38.93 25.14 -35.88
C ILE A 3 38.90 25.11 -34.34
N SER A 4 39.38 26.17 -33.66
CA SER A 4 39.32 26.32 -32.20
C SER A 4 37.90 26.31 -31.63
N ARG A 5 36.88 26.82 -32.35
CA ARG A 5 35.50 26.79 -31.90
C ARG A 5 34.87 25.40 -32.04
N ILE A 6 35.27 24.62 -33.03
CA ILE A 6 34.82 23.22 -33.18
C ILE A 6 35.40 22.34 -32.09
N ILE A 7 36.67 22.51 -31.75
CA ILE A 7 37.33 21.75 -30.70
C ILE A 7 36.68 22.04 -29.33
N ILE A 8 36.30 23.31 -29.04
CA ILE A 8 35.63 23.68 -27.78
C ILE A 8 34.22 23.08 -27.71
N CYS A 9 33.47 23.08 -28.83
CA CYS A 9 32.13 22.44 -28.87
C CYS A 9 32.20 20.91 -28.72
N VAL A 10 33.20 20.24 -29.29
CA VAL A 10 33.38 18.80 -29.15
C VAL A 10 33.82 18.45 -27.73
N ALA A 11 34.70 19.24 -27.12
CA ALA A 11 35.09 19.04 -25.71
C ALA A 11 33.92 19.29 -24.74
N ALA A 12 33.04 20.25 -25.02
CA ALA A 12 31.85 20.52 -24.22
C ALA A 12 30.80 19.39 -24.37
N CYS A 13 30.62 18.83 -25.56
CA CYS A 13 29.74 17.67 -25.79
C CYS A 13 30.29 16.38 -25.16
N LEU A 14 31.62 16.19 -25.13
CA LEU A 14 32.25 15.05 -24.45
C LEU A 14 32.14 15.17 -22.91
N ALA A 15 32.18 16.39 -22.37
CA ALA A 15 32.01 16.62 -20.93
C ALA A 15 30.57 16.38 -20.45
N VAL A 16 29.56 16.51 -21.33
CA VAL A 16 28.16 16.20 -21.00
C VAL A 16 27.88 14.70 -21.03
N LEU A 17 28.68 13.91 -21.77
CA LEU A 17 28.56 12.46 -21.82
C LEU A 17 29.23 11.73 -20.63
N THR A 18 30.00 12.43 -19.79
CA THR A 18 30.59 11.90 -18.55
C THR A 18 29.77 12.26 -17.31
N SER A 19 28.50 12.66 -17.46
CA SER A 19 27.54 12.56 -16.37
C SER A 19 27.17 11.07 -16.18
N CYS A 20 28.21 10.27 -15.99
CA CYS A 20 28.05 8.93 -15.44
C CYS A 20 27.39 9.09 -14.08
N ARG A 21 26.21 8.51 -13.90
CA ARG A 21 25.73 8.09 -12.57
C ARG A 21 26.96 7.67 -11.78
N LYS A 22 27.22 8.36 -10.67
CA LYS A 22 28.21 7.88 -9.69
C LYS A 22 27.87 6.42 -9.45
N GLU A 23 28.89 5.57 -9.47
CA GLU A 23 28.79 4.15 -9.18
C GLU A 23 27.80 3.96 -8.05
N ASP A 24 26.86 3.14 -8.31
CA ASP A 24 25.81 2.73 -7.40
C ASP A 24 26.43 2.25 -6.07
N VAL A 25 26.56 3.11 -5.12
CA VAL A 25 26.90 2.73 -3.77
C VAL A 25 25.64 2.15 -3.15
N ILE A 26 25.66 0.88 -2.77
CA ILE A 26 24.60 0.31 -1.93
C ILE A 26 24.57 1.16 -0.66
N GLU A 27 23.48 1.92 -0.47
CA GLU A 27 23.30 2.64 0.77
C GLU A 27 23.25 1.64 1.91
N LYS A 28 24.14 1.82 2.88
CA LYS A 28 24.17 0.93 4.04
C LYS A 28 22.89 1.11 4.84
N PRO A 29 22.29 0.01 5.32
CA PRO A 29 21.15 0.11 6.23
C PRO A 29 21.48 1.00 7.44
N THR A 30 20.53 1.83 7.82
CA THR A 30 20.66 2.66 9.03
C THR A 30 19.86 2.02 10.15
N VAL A 31 20.53 1.71 11.25
CA VAL A 31 19.92 1.08 12.43
C VAL A 31 19.65 2.13 13.51
N THR A 32 18.42 2.19 13.99
CA THR A 32 17.98 3.08 15.06
C THR A 32 17.42 2.23 16.20
N PRO A 33 17.96 2.31 17.43
CA PRO A 33 17.31 1.72 18.60
C PRO A 33 15.96 2.39 18.87
N VAL A 34 14.95 1.56 19.09
CA VAL A 34 13.61 1.97 19.56
C VAL A 34 13.19 1.06 20.70
N GLU A 35 11.96 1.10 21.16
CA GLU A 35 11.50 0.17 22.19
C GLU A 35 11.21 -1.22 21.58
N PRO A 36 11.60 -2.31 22.25
CA PRO A 36 11.13 -3.65 21.89
C PRO A 36 9.63 -3.80 22.14
N SER A 37 8.99 -4.69 21.38
CA SER A 37 7.61 -5.09 21.67
C SER A 37 7.56 -5.82 23.02
N GLY A 38 6.43 -5.69 23.69
CA GLY A 38 6.16 -6.46 24.92
C GLY A 38 6.20 -7.98 24.64
N PRO A 39 6.45 -8.80 25.68
CA PRO A 39 6.40 -10.26 25.53
C PRO A 39 5.00 -10.69 25.08
N ALA A 40 4.94 -11.61 24.10
CA ALA A 40 3.69 -12.22 23.72
C ALA A 40 3.19 -13.16 24.82
N ASP A 41 1.90 -13.15 25.11
CA ASP A 41 1.27 -14.07 26.05
C ASP A 41 1.44 -15.54 25.61
N ASP A 42 1.44 -15.76 24.28
CA ASP A 42 1.74 -17.04 23.65
C ASP A 42 2.98 -16.91 22.75
N PRO A 43 4.15 -17.46 23.13
CA PRO A 43 5.36 -17.39 22.32
C PRO A 43 5.26 -18.03 20.93
N SER A 44 4.28 -18.93 20.70
CA SER A 44 4.07 -19.56 19.41
C SER A 44 3.36 -18.62 18.40
N ARG A 45 2.81 -17.51 18.88
CA ARG A 45 2.13 -16.48 18.10
C ARG A 45 2.85 -15.13 18.14
N ALA A 46 4.11 -15.14 18.61
CA ALA A 46 4.88 -13.91 18.73
C ALA A 46 5.11 -13.25 17.36
N VAL A 47 4.96 -11.93 17.32
CA VAL A 47 5.44 -11.11 16.22
C VAL A 47 6.97 -11.05 16.31
N VAL A 48 7.64 -11.52 15.28
CA VAL A 48 9.11 -11.43 15.15
C VAL A 48 9.52 -10.00 14.83
N GLY A 49 8.70 -9.31 14.05
CA GLY A 49 8.88 -7.95 13.62
C GLY A 49 7.92 -7.60 12.50
N PHE A 50 8.17 -6.51 11.81
CA PHE A 50 7.42 -6.15 10.61
C PHE A 50 8.33 -5.53 9.55
N TYR A 51 7.92 -5.69 8.31
CA TYR A 51 8.44 -4.93 7.19
C TYR A 51 7.58 -3.70 6.94
N LEU A 52 8.22 -2.58 6.62
CA LEU A 52 7.57 -1.37 6.13
C LEU A 52 8.03 -1.08 4.71
N LEU A 53 7.10 -1.02 3.78
CA LEU A 53 7.33 -0.57 2.41
C LEU A 53 7.20 0.96 2.35
N ASN A 54 8.28 1.61 1.94
CA ASN A 54 8.28 3.02 1.59
C ASN A 54 8.04 3.12 0.08
N GLU A 55 6.98 3.81 -0.35
CA GLU A 55 6.57 3.85 -1.76
C GLU A 55 7.62 4.52 -2.65
N GLY A 56 8.22 5.60 -2.17
CA GLY A 56 9.03 6.49 -2.99
C GLY A 56 8.20 7.32 -3.96
N ASN A 57 8.77 8.37 -4.50
CA ASN A 57 8.10 9.23 -5.48
C ASN A 57 8.13 8.61 -6.88
N MET A 58 7.03 8.71 -7.61
CA MET A 58 6.93 8.26 -9.00
C MET A 58 8.03 8.90 -9.88
N GLY A 59 8.75 8.08 -10.61
CA GLY A 59 9.88 8.46 -11.44
C GLY A 59 11.21 8.60 -10.71
N SER A 60 11.23 8.40 -9.37
CA SER A 60 12.46 8.51 -8.56
C SER A 60 13.22 7.21 -8.40
N ASN A 61 12.56 6.07 -8.60
CA ASN A 61 13.09 4.73 -8.37
C ASN A 61 13.61 4.53 -6.94
N LYS A 62 12.84 4.98 -5.94
CA LYS A 62 13.23 5.03 -4.52
C LYS A 62 12.34 4.23 -3.58
N ALA A 63 11.59 3.25 -4.08
CA ALA A 63 10.90 2.33 -3.19
C ALA A 63 11.92 1.56 -2.36
N THR A 64 11.72 1.50 -1.04
CA THR A 64 12.62 0.83 -0.08
C THR A 64 11.85 -0.02 0.90
N LEU A 65 12.54 -0.99 1.51
CA LEU A 65 12.02 -1.80 2.60
C LEU A 65 12.81 -1.50 3.88
N ASP A 66 12.07 -1.22 4.95
CA ASP A 66 12.59 -1.13 6.30
C ASP A 66 12.15 -2.36 7.10
N PHE A 67 12.81 -2.66 8.20
CA PHE A 67 12.47 -3.77 9.09
C PHE A 67 12.59 -3.35 10.56
N TYR A 68 11.55 -3.63 11.32
CA TYR A 68 11.53 -3.54 12.77
C TYR A 68 11.70 -4.93 13.37
N ASP A 69 12.69 -5.12 14.23
CA ASP A 69 12.90 -6.34 15.03
C ASP A 69 12.28 -6.15 16.42
N ALA A 70 11.25 -6.93 16.69
CA ALA A 70 10.45 -6.79 17.92
C ALA A 70 11.22 -7.20 19.18
N ALA A 71 12.15 -8.15 19.07
CA ALA A 71 12.88 -8.67 20.22
C ALA A 71 14.00 -7.73 20.68
N SER A 72 14.75 -7.15 19.72
CA SER A 72 15.85 -6.23 20.01
C SER A 72 15.40 -4.78 20.15
N GLY A 73 14.19 -4.43 19.69
CA GLY A 73 13.75 -3.03 19.60
C GLY A 73 14.64 -2.24 18.66
N THR A 74 14.96 -2.79 17.50
CA THR A 74 15.75 -2.08 16.49
C THR A 74 14.96 -1.87 15.21
N TYR A 75 15.01 -0.65 14.69
CA TYR A 75 14.43 -0.29 13.40
C TYR A 75 15.56 -0.08 12.38
N THR A 76 15.54 -0.85 11.30
CA THR A 76 16.57 -0.84 10.27
C THR A 76 15.98 -0.37 8.95
N ARG A 77 16.48 0.75 8.43
CA ARG A 77 16.04 1.30 7.13
C ARG A 77 16.80 0.69 5.97
N ASN A 78 16.11 0.57 4.83
CA ASN A 78 16.67 0.20 3.53
C ASN A 78 17.45 -1.13 3.55
N ILE A 79 16.77 -2.20 3.97
CA ILE A 79 17.40 -3.52 4.15
C ILE A 79 17.52 -4.31 2.83
N TYR A 80 16.70 -4.01 1.80
CA TYR A 80 16.63 -4.83 0.59
C TYR A 80 17.96 -4.93 -0.15
N GLY A 81 18.64 -3.82 -0.40
CA GLY A 81 19.92 -3.80 -1.11
C GLY A 81 21.02 -4.56 -0.38
N ALA A 82 21.06 -4.47 0.97
CA ALA A 82 22.03 -5.20 1.79
C ALA A 82 21.77 -6.71 1.81
N ALA A 83 20.49 -7.13 1.82
CA ALA A 83 20.11 -8.54 1.73
C ALA A 83 20.39 -9.13 0.34
N ASN A 84 20.42 -8.28 -0.72
CA ASN A 84 20.50 -8.69 -2.11
C ASN A 84 21.62 -7.99 -2.90
N PRO A 85 22.88 -8.10 -2.49
CA PRO A 85 24.00 -7.32 -3.07
C PRO A 85 24.33 -7.65 -4.54
N SER A 86 23.81 -8.77 -5.06
CA SER A 86 24.01 -9.22 -6.44
C SER A 86 22.88 -8.86 -7.41
N VAL A 87 21.82 -8.22 -6.91
CA VAL A 87 20.69 -7.75 -7.73
C VAL A 87 20.66 -6.22 -7.79
N ALA A 88 19.68 -5.66 -8.51
CA ALA A 88 19.48 -4.21 -8.55
C ALA A 88 19.35 -3.66 -7.11
N LYS A 89 20.00 -2.52 -6.86
CA LYS A 89 20.18 -1.96 -5.53
C LYS A 89 18.91 -1.39 -4.92
N GLU A 90 18.00 -0.97 -5.77
CA GLU A 90 16.72 -0.41 -5.38
C GLU A 90 15.62 -1.43 -5.63
N LEU A 91 14.61 -1.39 -4.75
CA LEU A 91 13.44 -2.25 -4.90
C LEU A 91 12.65 -1.91 -6.18
N GLY A 92 12.63 -0.63 -6.56
CA GLY A 92 12.00 -0.13 -7.79
C GLY A 92 11.32 1.22 -7.61
N ASP A 93 10.38 1.52 -8.50
CA ASP A 93 9.65 2.79 -8.55
C ASP A 93 8.19 2.59 -8.13
N VAL A 94 7.78 3.26 -7.08
CA VAL A 94 6.48 3.23 -6.38
C VAL A 94 6.11 1.84 -5.84
N GLY A 95 6.37 1.65 -4.55
CA GLY A 95 5.86 0.51 -3.78
C GLY A 95 4.38 0.73 -3.45
N ASN A 96 3.47 -0.14 -3.90
CA ASN A 96 2.03 0.11 -3.81
C ASN A 96 1.30 -0.85 -2.87
N ASP A 97 1.91 -1.98 -2.53
CA ASP A 97 1.34 -2.94 -1.58
C ASP A 97 2.41 -3.89 -1.05
N LEU A 98 2.21 -4.40 0.16
CA LEU A 98 3.13 -5.30 0.85
C LEU A 98 2.38 -6.37 1.62
N ALA A 99 2.73 -7.62 1.44
CA ALA A 99 2.13 -8.72 2.21
C ALA A 99 3.12 -9.85 2.49
N ILE A 100 2.92 -10.52 3.62
CA ILE A 100 3.53 -11.81 3.89
C ILE A 100 2.48 -12.90 3.72
N TYR A 101 2.79 -13.90 2.91
CA TYR A 101 1.95 -15.09 2.74
C TYR A 101 2.80 -16.36 2.80
N GLY A 102 2.52 -17.21 3.78
CA GLY A 102 3.39 -18.33 4.12
C GLY A 102 4.77 -17.83 4.54
N SER A 103 5.82 -18.37 3.94
CA SER A 103 7.21 -17.97 4.19
C SER A 103 7.74 -16.88 3.26
N ARG A 104 6.87 -16.24 2.49
CA ARG A 104 7.28 -15.27 1.48
C ARG A 104 6.76 -13.88 1.76
N LEU A 105 7.61 -12.90 1.50
CA LEU A 105 7.30 -11.47 1.49
C LEU A 105 7.11 -11.04 0.02
N TYR A 106 5.98 -10.41 -0.27
CA TYR A 106 5.62 -9.90 -1.58
C TYR A 106 5.57 -8.38 -1.52
N ALA A 107 6.38 -7.71 -2.32
CA ALA A 107 6.35 -6.26 -2.48
C ALA A 107 5.92 -5.92 -3.91
N LEU A 108 4.78 -5.27 -4.03
CA LEU A 108 4.20 -4.87 -5.29
C LEU A 108 4.76 -3.50 -5.67
N ILE A 109 5.45 -3.42 -6.81
CA ILE A 109 6.16 -2.23 -7.26
C ILE A 109 5.51 -1.74 -8.57
N ASN A 110 4.60 -0.80 -8.40
CA ASN A 110 3.65 -0.35 -9.41
C ASN A 110 4.31 0.15 -10.70
N CYS A 111 5.10 1.23 -10.61
CA CYS A 111 5.72 1.84 -11.80
C CYS A 111 6.88 1.02 -12.37
N SER A 112 7.40 0.04 -11.62
CA SER A 112 8.33 -0.97 -12.13
C SER A 112 7.62 -2.19 -12.74
N ASN A 113 6.29 -2.23 -12.73
CA ASN A 113 5.48 -3.29 -13.33
C ASN A 113 5.82 -4.69 -12.82
N LYS A 114 6.10 -4.84 -11.53
CA LYS A 114 6.52 -6.11 -10.95
C LYS A 114 6.04 -6.30 -9.52
N ILE A 115 6.00 -7.56 -9.13
CA ILE A 115 5.93 -7.98 -7.73
C ILE A 115 7.27 -8.63 -7.41
N GLU A 116 8.02 -8.06 -6.48
CA GLU A 116 9.25 -8.64 -5.96
C GLU A 116 8.91 -9.66 -4.88
N ILE A 117 9.44 -10.87 -4.98
CA ILE A 117 9.17 -11.99 -4.06
C ILE A 117 10.45 -12.32 -3.31
N MET A 118 10.36 -12.30 -1.99
CA MET A 118 11.47 -12.50 -1.07
C MET A 118 11.12 -13.57 -0.04
N ASP A 119 12.13 -14.19 0.54
CA ASP A 119 11.99 -14.98 1.75
C ASP A 119 11.68 -14.04 2.94
N ALA A 120 10.59 -14.31 3.65
CA ALA A 120 10.09 -13.42 4.69
C ALA A 120 11.00 -13.33 5.93
N ALA A 121 11.82 -14.34 6.20
CA ALA A 121 12.73 -14.34 7.34
C ALA A 121 14.04 -13.59 7.07
N THR A 122 14.47 -13.50 5.80
CA THR A 122 15.80 -13.01 5.43
C THR A 122 15.81 -11.84 4.46
N CYS A 123 14.66 -11.47 3.92
CA CYS A 123 14.49 -10.47 2.84
C CYS A 123 15.28 -10.83 1.56
N ARG A 124 15.74 -12.08 1.42
CA ARG A 124 16.45 -12.52 0.22
C ARG A 124 15.51 -12.74 -0.93
N ARG A 125 15.86 -12.18 -2.07
CA ARG A 125 15.11 -12.31 -3.31
C ARG A 125 14.99 -13.78 -3.73
N MET A 126 13.77 -14.21 -4.02
CA MET A 126 13.44 -15.52 -4.57
C MET A 126 13.10 -15.43 -6.06
N GLY A 127 12.44 -14.35 -6.49
CA GLY A 127 12.00 -14.13 -7.86
C GLY A 127 11.16 -12.88 -8.01
N GLN A 128 10.53 -12.74 -9.16
CA GLN A 128 9.57 -11.69 -9.44
C GLN A 128 8.50 -12.15 -10.42
N VAL A 129 7.33 -11.50 -10.38
CA VAL A 129 6.27 -11.62 -11.39
C VAL A 129 6.08 -10.26 -12.04
N ASN A 130 6.07 -10.22 -13.37
CA ASN A 130 5.85 -8.98 -14.10
C ASN A 130 4.36 -8.82 -14.42
N ILE A 131 3.76 -7.75 -13.92
CA ILE A 131 2.36 -7.38 -14.16
C ILE A 131 2.31 -5.87 -14.41
N PRO A 132 1.90 -5.44 -15.62
CA PRO A 132 1.82 -4.02 -15.95
C PRO A 132 0.97 -3.25 -14.97
N ASN A 133 1.51 -2.16 -14.44
CA ASN A 133 0.82 -1.24 -13.54
C ASN A 133 -0.03 -1.98 -12.47
N CYS A 134 0.61 -2.90 -11.75
CA CYS A 134 -0.01 -3.67 -10.67
C CYS A 134 -0.34 -2.75 -9.48
N ARG A 135 -1.47 -3.01 -8.78
CA ARG A 135 -1.97 -2.09 -7.74
C ARG A 135 -2.06 -2.71 -6.36
N PHE A 136 -2.91 -3.67 -6.17
CA PHE A 136 -3.13 -4.34 -4.89
C PHE A 136 -3.18 -5.85 -5.07
N MET A 137 -2.98 -6.57 -3.97
CA MET A 137 -2.92 -8.02 -3.98
C MET A 137 -3.77 -8.65 -2.87
N ALA A 138 -4.28 -9.84 -3.16
CA ALA A 138 -4.98 -10.69 -2.20
C ALA A 138 -4.60 -12.15 -2.42
N PHE A 139 -4.72 -12.98 -1.40
CA PHE A 139 -4.31 -14.38 -1.45
C PHE A 139 -5.47 -15.32 -1.13
N ASP A 140 -5.56 -16.43 -1.85
CA ASP A 140 -6.44 -17.56 -1.52
C ASP A 140 -5.79 -18.86 -1.93
N GLY A 141 -5.56 -19.75 -0.97
CA GLY A 141 -4.88 -21.04 -1.19
C GLY A 141 -3.52 -20.89 -1.88
N PRO A 142 -3.27 -21.60 -3.02
CA PRO A 142 -1.99 -21.51 -3.71
C PRO A 142 -1.87 -20.29 -4.64
N PHE A 143 -2.82 -19.37 -4.62
CA PHE A 143 -2.88 -18.30 -5.59
C PHE A 143 -2.78 -16.91 -4.96
N LEU A 144 -2.09 -16.04 -5.68
CA LEU A 144 -2.05 -14.61 -5.51
C LEU A 144 -2.91 -13.96 -6.60
N TYR A 145 -3.78 -13.02 -6.22
CA TYR A 145 -4.61 -12.22 -7.12
C TYR A 145 -4.16 -10.78 -7.09
N VAL A 146 -3.96 -10.18 -8.26
CA VAL A 146 -3.36 -8.85 -8.40
C VAL A 146 -4.18 -7.99 -9.34
N THR A 147 -4.61 -6.83 -8.89
CA THR A 147 -5.25 -5.83 -9.74
C THR A 147 -4.23 -5.11 -10.62
N SER A 148 -4.60 -4.81 -11.85
CA SER A 148 -3.75 -4.13 -12.81
C SER A 148 -4.57 -3.13 -13.64
N TYR A 149 -4.03 -1.93 -13.82
CA TYR A 149 -4.61 -0.93 -14.73
C TYR A 149 -4.45 -1.31 -16.21
N ALA A 150 -3.62 -2.29 -16.52
CA ALA A 150 -3.25 -2.74 -17.87
C ALA A 150 -2.53 -1.67 -18.73
N GLY A 151 -2.61 -0.41 -18.38
CA GLY A 151 -2.04 0.71 -19.10
C GLY A 151 -1.27 1.68 -18.20
N PRO A 152 -0.77 2.77 -18.75
CA PRO A 152 0.06 3.74 -18.03
C PRO A 152 -0.74 4.51 -16.97
N VAL A 153 -0.05 5.02 -15.96
CA VAL A 153 -0.58 6.01 -15.01
C VAL A 153 -0.54 7.37 -15.70
N VAL A 154 -1.66 7.78 -16.28
CA VAL A 154 -1.83 9.06 -16.98
C VAL A 154 -3.24 9.58 -16.77
N ILE A 155 -3.38 10.88 -16.54
CA ILE A 155 -4.70 11.52 -16.46
C ILE A 155 -5.27 11.60 -17.87
N ASP A 156 -6.33 10.82 -18.14
CA ASP A 156 -7.03 10.78 -19.42
C ASP A 156 -8.53 10.52 -19.18
N PRO A 157 -9.39 11.55 -19.35
CA PRO A 157 -10.83 11.40 -19.19
C PRO A 157 -11.48 10.46 -20.23
N ASP A 158 -10.80 10.23 -21.33
CA ASP A 158 -11.26 9.38 -22.44
C ASP A 158 -10.58 8.00 -22.46
N TYR A 159 -9.93 7.60 -21.36
CA TYR A 159 -9.24 6.33 -21.23
C TYR A 159 -10.14 5.15 -21.62
N LYS A 160 -9.62 4.22 -22.42
CA LYS A 160 -10.43 3.12 -23.00
C LYS A 160 -9.97 1.73 -22.55
N GLN A 161 -8.79 1.62 -21.94
CA GLN A 161 -8.25 0.33 -21.55
C GLN A 161 -8.90 -0.13 -20.23
N LEU A 162 -9.66 -1.21 -20.28
CA LEU A 162 -10.13 -1.88 -19.06
C LEU A 162 -8.96 -2.53 -18.32
N GLY A 163 -9.06 -2.52 -16.98
CA GLY A 163 -8.14 -3.23 -16.12
C GLY A 163 -8.48 -4.71 -15.99
N TYR A 164 -7.65 -5.43 -15.28
CA TYR A 164 -7.85 -6.85 -15.04
C TYR A 164 -7.37 -7.27 -13.64
N VAL A 165 -7.77 -8.46 -13.22
CA VAL A 165 -7.14 -9.20 -12.12
C VAL A 165 -6.31 -10.32 -12.72
N ALA A 166 -5.03 -10.38 -12.34
CA ALA A 166 -4.14 -11.50 -12.64
C ALA A 166 -4.21 -12.55 -11.53
N LYS A 167 -4.30 -13.83 -11.91
CA LYS A 167 -4.14 -14.97 -11.02
C LYS A 167 -2.74 -15.52 -11.18
N VAL A 168 -1.96 -15.52 -10.11
CA VAL A 168 -0.56 -15.97 -10.08
C VAL A 168 -0.47 -17.23 -9.22
N ASP A 169 0.16 -18.27 -9.72
CA ASP A 169 0.52 -19.45 -8.93
C ASP A 169 1.74 -19.09 -8.05
N THR A 170 1.56 -19.19 -6.73
CA THR A 170 2.61 -18.80 -5.78
C THR A 170 3.81 -19.75 -5.78
N ALA A 171 3.66 -21.00 -6.23
CA ALA A 171 4.76 -21.97 -6.29
C ALA A 171 5.66 -21.70 -7.51
N THR A 172 5.05 -21.50 -8.69
CA THR A 172 5.79 -21.27 -9.95
C THR A 172 6.15 -19.81 -10.18
N MET A 173 5.48 -18.88 -9.50
CA MET A 173 5.61 -17.42 -9.71
C MET A 173 5.21 -17.00 -11.15
N GLU A 174 4.21 -17.66 -11.71
CA GLU A 174 3.71 -17.41 -13.06
C GLU A 174 2.26 -16.94 -13.06
N VAL A 175 1.93 -16.02 -13.96
CA VAL A 175 0.54 -15.64 -14.22
C VAL A 175 -0.13 -16.78 -14.97
N VAL A 176 -1.12 -17.43 -14.33
CA VAL A 176 -1.83 -18.59 -14.90
C VAL A 176 -3.17 -18.23 -15.54
N ALA A 177 -3.75 -17.09 -15.19
CA ALA A 177 -4.99 -16.59 -15.78
C ALA A 177 -5.15 -15.07 -15.54
N THR A 178 -6.01 -14.45 -16.34
CA THR A 178 -6.46 -13.06 -16.13
C THR A 178 -7.96 -12.95 -16.34
N VAL A 179 -8.62 -12.04 -15.64
CA VAL A 179 -10.03 -11.70 -15.85
C VAL A 179 -10.19 -10.17 -15.93
N THR A 180 -10.81 -9.70 -17.00
CA THR A 180 -11.09 -8.28 -17.21
C THR A 180 -12.15 -7.80 -16.21
N VAL A 181 -11.93 -6.61 -15.63
CA VAL A 181 -12.84 -5.90 -14.72
C VAL A 181 -13.14 -4.49 -15.24
N GLY A 182 -13.46 -3.54 -14.38
CA GLY A 182 -13.67 -2.15 -14.78
C GLY A 182 -12.39 -1.35 -15.03
N PHE A 183 -12.52 -0.04 -15.10
CA PHE A 183 -11.39 0.86 -15.34
C PHE A 183 -10.57 1.06 -14.08
N GLN A 184 -9.26 0.96 -14.25
CA GLN A 184 -8.27 1.27 -13.22
C GLN A 184 -8.61 0.63 -11.85
N PRO A 185 -8.66 -0.73 -11.78
CA PRO A 185 -9.00 -1.43 -10.56
C PRO A 185 -7.91 -1.24 -9.50
N ASP A 186 -8.32 -0.79 -8.32
CA ASP A 186 -7.47 -0.57 -7.15
C ASP A 186 -7.60 -1.73 -6.15
N GLY A 187 -8.19 -1.48 -4.98
CA GLY A 187 -8.27 -2.44 -3.89
C GLY A 187 -8.95 -3.76 -4.27
N ILE A 188 -8.49 -4.83 -3.66
CA ILE A 188 -9.00 -6.19 -3.83
C ILE A 188 -9.06 -6.90 -2.48
N ALA A 189 -10.15 -7.61 -2.22
CA ALA A 189 -10.27 -8.45 -1.04
C ALA A 189 -10.87 -9.82 -1.38
N VAL A 190 -10.52 -10.82 -0.59
CA VAL A 190 -11.11 -12.17 -0.64
C VAL A 190 -12.15 -12.30 0.46
N SER A 191 -13.35 -12.78 0.13
CA SER A 191 -14.31 -13.26 1.11
C SER A 191 -14.99 -14.53 0.62
N GLY A 192 -14.83 -15.62 1.35
CA GLY A 192 -15.29 -16.94 0.96
C GLY A 192 -14.66 -17.37 -0.38
N ARG A 193 -15.50 -17.65 -1.38
CA ARG A 193 -15.05 -18.09 -2.71
C ARG A 193 -15.06 -16.97 -3.75
N ARG A 194 -14.94 -15.71 -3.32
CA ARG A 194 -15.05 -14.56 -4.20
C ARG A 194 -13.98 -13.52 -3.94
N LEU A 195 -13.58 -12.84 -5.03
CA LEU A 195 -12.81 -11.60 -4.98
C LEU A 195 -13.77 -10.42 -5.18
N TYR A 196 -13.51 -9.35 -4.44
CA TYR A 196 -14.20 -8.07 -4.54
C TYR A 196 -13.17 -7.02 -4.95
N VAL A 197 -13.42 -6.36 -6.08
CA VAL A 197 -12.43 -5.48 -6.74
C VAL A 197 -13.04 -4.11 -6.97
N ALA A 198 -12.44 -3.08 -6.39
CA ALA A 198 -12.84 -1.70 -6.59
C ALA A 198 -12.35 -1.19 -7.95
N ASN A 199 -13.26 -0.73 -8.80
CA ASN A 199 -12.92 -0.05 -10.04
C ASN A 199 -12.95 1.46 -9.78
N SER A 200 -11.79 2.11 -9.86
CA SER A 200 -11.69 3.51 -9.46
C SER A 200 -11.93 4.49 -10.61
N GLY A 201 -11.41 4.18 -11.80
CA GLY A 201 -11.29 5.19 -12.85
C GLY A 201 -10.51 6.43 -12.37
N GLY A 202 -9.60 6.26 -11.37
CA GLY A 202 -9.02 7.36 -10.60
C GLY A 202 -8.22 8.38 -11.41
N TYR A 203 -7.72 8.00 -12.58
CA TYR A 203 -7.03 8.89 -13.51
C TYR A 203 -7.91 9.31 -14.70
N MET A 204 -9.22 8.99 -14.67
CA MET A 204 -10.19 9.40 -15.70
C MET A 204 -10.95 10.68 -15.36
N ALA A 205 -10.43 11.51 -14.46
CA ALA A 205 -11.11 12.74 -14.03
C ALA A 205 -11.63 13.56 -15.23
N PRO A 206 -12.90 14.02 -15.22
CA PRO A 206 -13.90 13.87 -14.15
C PRO A 206 -14.77 12.59 -14.26
N HIS A 207 -14.48 11.67 -15.17
CA HIS A 207 -15.30 10.49 -15.50
C HIS A 207 -14.90 9.26 -14.67
N TYR A 208 -14.81 9.42 -13.35
CA TYR A 208 -14.46 8.33 -12.43
C TYR A 208 -15.44 7.15 -12.53
N GLU A 209 -14.96 5.94 -12.25
CA GLU A 209 -15.81 4.76 -12.14
C GLU A 209 -16.44 4.65 -10.74
N ARG A 210 -17.46 3.76 -10.63
CA ARG A 210 -18.30 3.65 -9.43
C ARG A 210 -18.49 2.22 -8.95
N THR A 211 -17.95 1.24 -9.67
CA THR A 211 -18.37 -0.14 -9.54
C THR A 211 -17.37 -0.99 -8.76
N MET A 212 -17.89 -2.00 -8.09
CA MET A 212 -17.12 -3.11 -7.51
C MET A 212 -17.40 -4.37 -8.31
N SER A 213 -16.37 -4.96 -8.93
CA SER A 213 -16.49 -6.26 -9.62
C SER A 213 -16.42 -7.41 -8.62
N VAL A 214 -17.28 -8.40 -8.77
CA VAL A 214 -17.28 -9.63 -7.98
C VAL A 214 -16.86 -10.78 -8.87
N ILE A 215 -15.76 -11.46 -8.52
CA ILE A 215 -15.17 -12.55 -9.29
C ILE A 215 -15.37 -13.85 -8.52
N ASP A 216 -15.88 -14.90 -9.17
CA ASP A 216 -15.88 -16.26 -8.64
C ASP A 216 -14.47 -16.84 -8.76
N ILE A 217 -13.88 -17.27 -7.64
CA ILE A 217 -12.49 -17.76 -7.60
C ILE A 217 -12.30 -19.05 -8.39
N PRO A 218 -13.15 -20.10 -8.22
CA PRO A 218 -13.00 -21.35 -8.96
C PRO A 218 -13.12 -21.21 -10.47
N GLU A 219 -14.12 -20.47 -10.94
CA GLU A 219 -14.35 -20.27 -12.37
C GLU A 219 -13.53 -19.14 -12.96
N PHE A 220 -12.95 -18.32 -12.10
CA PHE A 220 -12.16 -17.12 -12.39
C PHE A 220 -12.79 -16.22 -13.46
N ARG A 221 -14.05 -15.86 -13.20
CA ARG A 221 -14.83 -14.95 -14.04
C ARG A 221 -15.64 -13.95 -13.20
N VAL A 222 -15.91 -12.79 -13.75
CA VAL A 222 -16.83 -11.81 -13.14
C VAL A 222 -18.24 -12.42 -13.12
N VAL A 223 -18.84 -12.44 -11.96
CA VAL A 223 -20.21 -12.96 -11.73
C VAL A 223 -21.20 -11.87 -11.36
N ASP A 224 -20.70 -10.71 -10.95
CA ASP A 224 -21.51 -9.55 -10.58
C ASP A 224 -20.72 -8.25 -10.69
N THR A 225 -21.43 -7.14 -10.83
CA THR A 225 -20.88 -5.78 -10.79
C THR A 225 -21.84 -4.90 -10.00
N VAL A 226 -21.37 -4.34 -8.89
CA VAL A 226 -22.19 -3.60 -7.93
C VAL A 226 -21.82 -2.13 -7.98
N ASP A 227 -22.81 -1.24 -8.13
CA ASP A 227 -22.62 0.22 -7.98
C ASP A 227 -22.48 0.54 -6.49
N ILE A 228 -21.30 1.03 -6.09
CA ILE A 228 -20.99 1.34 -4.69
C ILE A 228 -20.88 2.86 -4.50
N GLY A 229 -20.00 3.52 -5.22
CA GLY A 229 -19.70 4.93 -5.05
C GLY A 229 -18.60 5.40 -5.98
N LEU A 230 -18.35 6.69 -6.02
CA LEU A 230 -17.46 7.33 -6.99
C LEU A 230 -15.97 7.14 -6.63
N ASN A 231 -15.13 6.77 -7.61
CA ASN A 231 -13.66 6.71 -7.45
C ASN A 231 -13.26 5.78 -6.29
N LEU A 232 -13.62 4.52 -6.40
CA LEU A 232 -13.37 3.52 -5.36
C LEU A 232 -11.85 3.29 -5.17
N GLY A 233 -11.45 3.04 -3.94
CA GLY A 233 -10.06 2.82 -3.56
C GLY A 233 -9.85 1.49 -2.87
N LEU A 234 -9.52 1.52 -1.58
CA LEU A 234 -9.25 0.34 -0.78
C LEU A 234 -10.50 -0.53 -0.58
N VAL A 235 -10.29 -1.82 -0.50
CA VAL A 235 -11.32 -2.82 -0.20
C VAL A 235 -10.82 -3.71 0.93
N LEU A 236 -11.66 -3.95 1.92
CA LEU A 236 -11.37 -4.80 3.06
C LEU A 236 -12.55 -5.74 3.31
N ALA A 237 -12.28 -7.02 3.53
CA ALA A 237 -13.27 -8.00 3.94
C ALA A 237 -13.18 -8.21 5.46
N ASP A 238 -14.31 -8.15 6.16
CA ASP A 238 -14.36 -8.46 7.58
C ASP A 238 -14.76 -9.93 7.84
N ASN A 239 -14.79 -10.29 9.12
CA ASN A 239 -15.20 -11.62 9.58
C ASN A 239 -16.71 -11.76 9.78
N CYS A 240 -17.49 -10.71 9.52
CA CYS A 240 -18.95 -10.67 9.62
C CYS A 240 -19.65 -10.92 8.27
N GLY A 241 -18.91 -11.15 7.19
CA GLY A 241 -19.45 -11.34 5.85
C GLY A 241 -19.76 -10.04 5.13
N GLN A 242 -19.00 -8.99 5.39
CA GLN A 242 -19.16 -7.67 4.80
C GLN A 242 -17.89 -7.26 4.05
N ILE A 243 -18.06 -6.40 3.07
CA ILE A 243 -16.98 -5.77 2.33
C ILE A 243 -17.04 -4.27 2.58
N TRP A 244 -15.94 -3.74 3.11
CA TRP A 244 -15.75 -2.31 3.32
C TRP A 244 -15.01 -1.73 2.14
N VAL A 245 -15.58 -0.67 1.54
CA VAL A 245 -15.06 -0.07 0.31
C VAL A 245 -14.90 1.42 0.50
N ALA A 246 -13.67 1.90 0.37
CA ALA A 246 -13.35 3.32 0.39
C ALA A 246 -13.69 3.98 -0.95
N SER A 247 -14.29 5.17 -0.91
CA SER A 247 -14.53 6.05 -2.05
C SER A 247 -13.79 7.37 -1.81
N ARG A 248 -13.03 7.82 -2.79
CA ARG A 248 -12.29 9.10 -2.73
C ARG A 248 -13.14 10.31 -3.14
N GLY A 249 -14.38 10.05 -3.64
CA GLY A 249 -15.19 11.12 -4.22
C GLY A 249 -14.55 11.72 -5.48
N ASN A 250 -14.85 12.99 -5.75
CA ASN A 250 -14.31 13.68 -6.93
C ASN A 250 -13.32 14.80 -6.61
N LEU A 251 -12.94 14.96 -5.34
CA LEU A 251 -12.03 15.99 -4.83
C LEU A 251 -12.60 17.43 -4.94
N TYR A 252 -13.88 17.59 -5.26
CA TYR A 252 -14.57 18.89 -5.40
C TYR A 252 -15.80 19.00 -4.50
N ASP A 253 -16.93 18.45 -4.92
CA ASP A 253 -18.23 18.59 -4.26
C ASP A 253 -18.81 17.23 -3.77
N VAL A 254 -18.24 16.14 -4.24
CA VAL A 254 -18.52 14.78 -3.72
C VAL A 254 -17.38 14.37 -2.81
N GLY A 255 -17.62 14.40 -1.51
CA GLY A 255 -16.63 14.01 -0.50
C GLY A 255 -16.34 12.51 -0.46
N PRO A 256 -15.27 12.10 0.24
CA PRO A 256 -14.94 10.70 0.43
C PRO A 256 -15.94 10.00 1.34
N ARG A 257 -16.04 8.68 1.18
CA ARG A 257 -16.93 7.82 1.95
C ARG A 257 -16.33 6.47 2.23
N LEU A 258 -16.81 5.83 3.28
CA LEU A 258 -16.58 4.41 3.55
C LEU A 258 -17.93 3.68 3.51
N TYR A 259 -18.08 2.82 2.51
CA TYR A 259 -19.27 1.98 2.34
C TYR A 259 -19.08 0.61 2.96
N CYS A 260 -20.15 0.05 3.51
CA CYS A 260 -20.23 -1.34 3.94
C CYS A 260 -21.25 -2.09 3.06
N TYR A 261 -20.77 -3.08 2.31
CA TYR A 261 -21.61 -3.96 1.49
C TYR A 261 -21.80 -5.31 2.18
N ASP A 262 -23.03 -5.70 2.43
CA ASP A 262 -23.38 -7.01 2.99
C ASP A 262 -23.44 -8.04 1.88
N ILE A 263 -22.61 -9.08 1.94
CA ILE A 263 -22.50 -10.12 0.90
C ILE A 263 -23.78 -10.94 0.78
N ALA A 264 -24.43 -11.24 1.89
CA ALA A 264 -25.63 -12.09 1.90
C ALA A 264 -26.88 -11.33 1.44
N ALA A 265 -27.04 -10.10 1.92
CA ALA A 265 -28.13 -9.21 1.51
C ALA A 265 -27.92 -8.64 0.09
N ARG A 266 -26.67 -8.57 -0.38
CA ARG A 266 -26.28 -7.95 -1.66
C ARG A 266 -26.67 -6.47 -1.75
N GLU A 267 -26.50 -5.76 -0.65
CA GLU A 267 -26.83 -4.33 -0.56
C GLU A 267 -25.82 -3.56 0.29
N ILE A 268 -25.77 -2.24 0.10
CA ILE A 268 -25.00 -1.34 0.96
C ILE A 268 -25.79 -1.14 2.25
N VAL A 269 -25.19 -1.54 3.38
CA VAL A 269 -25.81 -1.51 4.71
C VAL A 269 -25.28 -0.39 5.60
N ALA A 270 -24.19 0.27 5.18
CA ALA A 270 -23.71 1.50 5.79
C ALA A 270 -23.03 2.40 4.77
N ASP A 271 -23.15 3.71 4.98
CA ASP A 271 -22.55 4.79 4.19
C ASP A 271 -22.04 5.85 5.17
N LEU A 272 -20.74 5.85 5.44
CA LEU A 272 -20.10 6.68 6.45
C LEU A 272 -19.30 7.80 5.78
N GLU A 273 -19.47 9.04 6.27
CA GLU A 273 -18.70 10.20 5.84
C GLU A 273 -17.31 10.19 6.48
N ILE A 274 -16.46 9.26 6.01
CA ILE A 274 -15.11 9.04 6.50
C ILE A 274 -14.14 9.08 5.33
N SER A 275 -13.11 9.93 5.43
CA SER A 275 -11.97 9.91 4.50
C SER A 275 -11.06 8.75 4.86
N VAL A 276 -10.77 7.90 3.88
CA VAL A 276 -9.90 6.73 4.04
C VAL A 276 -8.68 6.87 3.15
N GLY A 277 -7.55 7.18 3.75
CA GLY A 277 -6.23 7.10 3.12
C GLY A 277 -5.67 5.68 3.24
N ASP A 278 -5.77 5.12 4.46
CA ASP A 278 -5.48 3.71 4.74
C ASP A 278 -6.39 3.18 5.86
N MET A 279 -6.58 1.85 5.89
CA MET A 279 -7.43 1.18 6.88
C MET A 279 -6.92 -0.21 7.23
N TRP A 280 -7.00 -0.55 8.52
CA TRP A 280 -6.57 -1.83 9.06
C TRP A 280 -7.64 -2.45 9.93
N LEU A 281 -7.96 -3.71 9.66
CA LEU A 281 -8.89 -4.49 10.49
C LEU A 281 -8.10 -5.24 11.57
N ASP A 282 -8.44 -5.00 12.84
CA ASP A 282 -8.02 -5.81 13.96
C ASP A 282 -9.25 -6.27 14.74
N ASP A 283 -9.46 -7.57 14.82
CA ASP A 283 -10.66 -8.20 15.37
C ASP A 283 -11.95 -7.64 14.75
N ASP A 284 -12.74 -6.88 15.49
CA ASP A 284 -14.01 -6.28 15.04
C ASP A 284 -13.89 -4.76 14.78
N LEU A 285 -12.68 -4.20 14.82
CA LEU A 285 -12.43 -2.77 14.66
C LEU A 285 -11.60 -2.45 13.42
N ILE A 286 -12.06 -1.49 12.62
CA ILE A 286 -11.29 -0.91 11.53
C ILE A 286 -10.67 0.40 12.00
N TYR A 287 -9.34 0.45 12.06
CA TYR A 287 -8.55 1.64 12.32
C TYR A 287 -8.31 2.37 11.00
N ILE A 288 -8.57 3.66 10.95
CA ILE A 288 -8.54 4.45 9.72
C ILE A 288 -7.72 5.71 9.93
N VAL A 289 -6.84 5.99 8.96
CA VAL A 289 -6.20 7.28 8.79
C VAL A 289 -6.66 7.91 7.48
N GLY A 290 -6.93 9.19 7.49
CA GLY A 290 -7.37 9.96 6.34
C GLY A 290 -6.53 11.20 6.12
N ASN A 291 -6.25 11.50 4.86
CA ASN A 291 -5.58 12.72 4.43
C ASN A 291 -6.22 13.18 3.11
N GLU A 292 -7.34 13.86 3.24
CA GLU A 292 -8.15 14.30 2.11
C GLU A 292 -7.66 15.62 1.52
N TRP A 293 -7.41 15.64 0.22
CA TRP A 293 -7.19 16.85 -0.55
C TRP A 293 -8.50 17.38 -1.11
N SER A 294 -8.73 18.69 -1.01
CA SER A 294 -9.85 19.37 -1.64
C SER A 294 -9.36 20.39 -2.67
N ASN A 295 -9.79 20.23 -3.92
CA ASN A 295 -9.51 21.22 -4.98
C ASN A 295 -10.32 22.52 -4.81
N VAL A 296 -11.35 22.51 -3.95
CA VAL A 296 -12.13 23.71 -3.63
C VAL A 296 -11.39 24.59 -2.62
N THR A 297 -10.88 23.97 -1.54
CA THR A 297 -10.19 24.71 -0.47
C THR A 297 -8.68 24.77 -0.65
N MET A 298 -8.11 23.97 -1.55
CA MET A 298 -6.67 23.80 -1.78
C MET A 298 -5.92 23.40 -0.50
N LYS A 299 -6.55 22.56 0.33
CA LYS A 299 -6.01 22.11 1.61
C LYS A 299 -6.22 20.61 1.80
N ASN A 300 -5.33 20.02 2.59
CA ASN A 300 -5.53 18.68 3.15
C ASN A 300 -6.32 18.78 4.45
N THR A 301 -7.20 17.80 4.65
CA THR A 301 -7.86 17.54 5.93
C THR A 301 -7.37 16.21 6.46
N VAL A 302 -6.73 16.24 7.63
CA VAL A 302 -6.28 15.04 8.35
C VAL A 302 -7.41 14.55 9.24
N SER A 303 -7.66 13.25 9.24
CA SER A 303 -8.67 12.61 10.08
C SER A 303 -8.21 11.24 10.55
N TYR A 304 -8.77 10.82 11.67
CA TYR A 304 -8.64 9.48 12.22
C TYR A 304 -10.05 8.95 12.50
N ALA A 305 -10.23 7.64 12.49
CA ALA A 305 -11.48 7.03 12.89
C ALA A 305 -11.28 5.59 13.34
N VAL A 306 -12.18 5.12 14.20
CA VAL A 306 -12.36 3.69 14.48
C VAL A 306 -13.80 3.32 14.14
N VAL A 307 -13.96 2.28 13.34
CA VAL A 307 -15.28 1.76 12.95
C VAL A 307 -15.43 0.35 13.49
N ASP A 308 -16.53 0.11 14.18
CA ASP A 308 -16.93 -1.22 14.66
C ASP A 308 -17.73 -1.94 13.56
N VAL A 309 -17.23 -3.10 13.09
CA VAL A 309 -17.81 -3.81 11.95
C VAL A 309 -19.16 -4.46 12.27
N ARG A 310 -19.43 -4.79 13.55
CA ARG A 310 -20.69 -5.41 13.96
C ARG A 310 -21.82 -4.41 13.99
N SER A 311 -21.58 -3.25 14.57
CA SER A 311 -22.57 -2.16 14.61
C SER A 311 -22.59 -1.34 13.31
N ARG A 312 -21.55 -1.46 12.48
CA ARG A 312 -21.37 -0.68 11.22
C ARG A 312 -21.35 0.83 11.47
N LYS A 313 -20.74 1.23 12.59
CA LYS A 313 -20.71 2.63 13.02
C LYS A 313 -19.29 3.08 13.35
N LYS A 314 -19.03 4.36 13.13
CA LYS A 314 -17.86 5.02 13.70
C LYS A 314 -18.04 5.09 15.24
N VAL A 315 -17.09 4.53 15.98
CA VAL A 315 -17.10 4.47 17.45
C VAL A 315 -16.10 5.42 18.08
N SER A 316 -15.12 5.91 17.32
CA SER A 316 -14.19 6.96 17.76
C SER A 316 -13.75 7.84 16.60
N ASP A 317 -13.45 9.10 16.90
CA ASP A 317 -12.84 10.08 15.97
C ASP A 317 -11.30 10.06 16.05
N SER A 318 -10.70 9.30 16.93
CA SER A 318 -9.26 9.06 17.02
C SER A 318 -8.98 7.84 17.88
N PHE A 319 -7.89 7.16 17.59
CA PHE A 319 -7.29 6.12 18.44
C PHE A 319 -6.00 6.62 19.11
N ILE A 320 -5.57 7.87 18.87
CA ILE A 320 -4.46 8.54 19.54
C ILE A 320 -5.06 9.38 20.66
N THR A 321 -4.55 9.23 21.89
CA THR A 321 -5.19 9.78 23.09
C THR A 321 -4.35 10.83 23.83
N ASP A 322 -3.08 10.99 23.47
CA ASP A 322 -2.12 11.86 24.13
C ASP A 322 -1.84 13.20 23.41
N GLY A 323 -2.57 13.47 22.31
CA GLY A 323 -2.46 14.73 21.54
C GLY A 323 -1.26 14.75 20.57
N THR A 324 -0.53 13.63 20.44
CA THR A 324 0.65 13.57 19.57
C THR A 324 0.30 13.42 18.08
N GLU A 325 -0.97 13.18 17.72
CA GLU A 325 -1.48 13.21 16.35
C GLU A 325 -1.17 14.56 15.65
N THR A 326 -1.04 15.62 16.40
CA THR A 326 -0.68 16.96 15.88
C THR A 326 0.74 17.02 15.32
N ARG A 327 1.60 16.04 15.61
CA ARG A 327 2.95 15.90 15.05
C ARG A 327 2.95 15.25 13.69
N ILE A 328 1.89 14.52 13.35
CA ILE A 328 1.74 13.81 12.08
C ILE A 328 1.12 14.76 11.08
N SER A 329 1.87 15.10 10.05
CA SER A 329 1.42 16.11 9.05
C SER A 329 0.56 15.48 7.96
N LYS A 330 0.86 14.25 7.57
CA LYS A 330 0.12 13.48 6.56
C LYS A 330 0.09 12.00 6.95
N PRO A 331 -0.87 11.58 7.78
CA PRO A 331 -1.02 10.18 8.10
C PRO A 331 -1.25 9.41 6.80
N TYR A 332 -0.46 8.35 6.59
CA TYR A 332 -0.41 7.68 5.30
C TYR A 332 -0.73 6.19 5.40
N GLY A 333 -0.06 5.44 6.28
CA GLY A 333 -0.35 4.05 6.58
C GLY A 333 -0.76 3.86 8.03
N VAL A 334 -1.57 2.84 8.31
CA VAL A 334 -1.97 2.39 9.64
C VAL A 334 -1.91 0.87 9.73
N ALA A 335 -1.40 0.34 10.83
CA ALA A 335 -1.43 -1.09 11.12
C ALA A 335 -1.52 -1.33 12.62
N VAL A 336 -2.12 -2.47 13.01
CA VAL A 336 -2.21 -2.90 14.42
C VAL A 336 -1.50 -4.23 14.55
N ASP A 337 -0.57 -4.32 15.50
CA ASP A 337 0.11 -5.57 15.82
C ASP A 337 -0.92 -6.60 16.29
N PRO A 338 -1.03 -7.76 15.64
CA PRO A 338 -2.08 -8.73 15.98
C PRO A 338 -1.93 -9.36 17.36
N VAL A 339 -0.78 -9.17 18.02
CA VAL A 339 -0.45 -9.75 19.34
C VAL A 339 -0.40 -8.69 20.42
N SER A 340 0.51 -7.70 20.30
CA SER A 340 0.65 -6.64 21.31
C SER A 340 -0.45 -5.60 21.25
N LYS A 341 -1.18 -5.52 20.12
CA LYS A 341 -2.17 -4.49 19.81
C LYS A 341 -1.57 -3.08 19.75
N ASP A 342 -0.25 -2.96 19.65
CA ASP A 342 0.41 -1.69 19.35
C ASP A 342 -0.05 -1.16 17.99
N ILE A 343 -0.33 0.13 17.91
CA ILE A 343 -0.85 0.78 16.72
C ILE A 343 0.31 1.54 16.04
N TYR A 344 0.53 1.27 14.78
CA TYR A 344 1.54 1.95 13.97
C TYR A 344 0.87 2.92 12.99
N VAL A 345 1.36 4.15 12.97
CA VAL A 345 0.92 5.18 12.01
C VAL A 345 2.14 5.74 11.32
N THR A 346 2.07 5.88 10.01
CA THR A 346 3.15 6.50 9.24
C THR A 346 2.79 7.93 8.83
N ASP A 347 3.81 8.79 8.75
CA ASP A 347 3.69 10.16 8.25
C ASP A 347 4.43 10.33 6.92
N GLY A 348 3.70 10.53 5.84
CA GLY A 348 4.25 10.84 4.51
C GLY A 348 4.83 12.26 4.41
N ARG A 349 4.72 13.07 5.45
CA ARG A 349 5.21 14.45 5.53
C ARG A 349 4.79 15.29 4.29
N ASN A 350 5.75 15.66 3.47
CA ASN A 350 5.52 16.45 2.26
C ASN A 350 5.62 15.61 0.97
N TYR A 351 5.70 14.27 1.08
CA TYR A 351 5.89 13.30 -0.02
C TYR A 351 7.22 13.42 -0.78
N VAL A 352 8.16 14.22 -0.30
CA VAL A 352 9.48 14.45 -0.93
C VAL A 352 10.61 14.05 -0.01
N ASN A 353 10.47 14.37 1.27
CA ASN A 353 11.45 14.03 2.30
C ASN A 353 11.09 12.68 2.93
N PRO A 354 12.07 11.97 3.49
CA PRO A 354 11.82 10.80 4.30
C PRO A 354 10.72 11.03 5.34
N GLY A 355 9.87 10.04 5.51
CA GLY A 355 8.76 10.06 6.45
C GLY A 355 9.17 9.67 7.86
N ASP A 356 8.17 9.43 8.69
CA ASP A 356 8.32 8.87 10.03
C ASP A 356 7.31 7.74 10.26
N ILE A 357 7.64 6.86 11.19
CA ILE A 357 6.69 5.92 11.78
C ILE A 357 6.54 6.21 13.27
N TYR A 358 5.31 6.14 13.75
CA TYR A 358 4.89 6.32 15.14
C TYR A 358 4.32 5.01 15.64
N CYS A 359 4.75 4.56 16.82
CA CYS A 359 4.22 3.41 17.52
C CYS A 359 3.46 3.88 18.76
N TYR A 360 2.20 3.52 18.85
CA TYR A 360 1.33 3.80 19.99
C TYR A 360 1.01 2.50 20.72
N SER A 361 0.89 2.57 22.03
CA SER A 361 0.32 1.49 22.84
C SER A 361 -1.18 1.30 22.52
N PRO A 362 -1.78 0.18 22.92
CA PRO A 362 -3.21 -0.09 22.66
C PRO A 362 -4.18 0.97 23.21
N ASP A 363 -3.77 1.73 24.21
CA ASP A 363 -4.54 2.85 24.77
C ASP A 363 -4.35 4.19 24.02
N GLY A 364 -3.54 4.18 22.96
CA GLY A 364 -3.30 5.35 22.09
C GLY A 364 -2.21 6.30 22.58
N THR A 365 -1.35 5.88 23.52
CA THR A 365 -0.23 6.68 24.00
C THR A 365 1.03 6.41 23.18
N LEU A 366 1.73 7.45 22.74
CA LEU A 366 2.96 7.34 21.95
C LEU A 366 4.07 6.63 22.74
N ARG A 367 4.59 5.54 22.17
CA ARG A 367 5.74 4.80 22.71
C ARG A 367 7.05 5.31 22.10
N TRP A 368 7.14 5.28 20.79
CA TRP A 368 8.33 5.73 20.07
C TRP A 368 8.00 6.21 18.66
N THR A 369 8.94 6.92 18.07
CA THR A 369 8.91 7.34 16.66
C THR A 369 10.32 7.27 16.08
N THR A 370 10.43 7.02 14.78
CA THR A 370 11.72 6.99 14.07
C THR A 370 11.54 7.38 12.60
N PRO A 371 12.56 7.99 11.96
CA PRO A 371 12.54 8.24 10.52
C PRO A 371 12.48 6.94 9.71
N THR A 372 11.80 7.01 8.55
CA THR A 372 11.64 5.94 7.56
C THR A 372 12.28 6.31 6.22
N GLY A 373 11.99 5.58 5.14
CA GLY A 373 12.20 6.03 3.77
C GLY A 373 11.15 7.05 3.31
N ASP A 374 11.14 7.33 1.99
CA ASP A 374 10.21 8.30 1.39
C ASP A 374 8.81 7.69 1.24
N ILE A 375 7.78 8.35 1.76
CA ILE A 375 6.37 7.93 1.70
C ILE A 375 6.17 6.53 2.30
N PRO A 376 6.33 6.37 3.63
CA PRO A 376 6.09 5.10 4.30
C PRO A 376 4.61 4.74 4.27
N ALA A 377 4.27 3.54 3.76
CA ALA A 377 2.89 3.17 3.49
C ALA A 377 2.48 1.84 4.14
N HIS A 378 3.00 0.73 3.65
CA HIS A 378 2.42 -0.58 3.90
C HIS A 378 3.25 -1.39 4.88
N ILE A 379 2.60 -1.93 5.90
CA ILE A 379 3.22 -2.75 6.94
C ILE A 379 2.79 -4.22 6.78
N ALA A 380 3.75 -5.13 6.89
CA ALA A 380 3.49 -6.56 6.92
C ALA A 380 4.18 -7.20 8.13
N PHE A 381 3.40 -7.77 9.04
CA PHE A 381 3.92 -8.41 10.25
C PHE A 381 4.48 -9.79 9.96
N LEU A 382 5.70 -10.05 10.44
CA LEU A 382 6.33 -11.36 10.41
C LEU A 382 6.01 -12.09 11.73
N LEU A 383 5.20 -13.13 11.61
CA LEU A 383 4.83 -14.00 12.73
C LEU A 383 5.80 -15.19 12.81
N ARG A 384 5.94 -15.73 14.03
CA ARG A 384 6.71 -16.96 14.27
C ARG A 384 5.95 -18.18 13.81
#